data_603f4782ba31955b88288ed142baa33e
#
_entry.id   603f4782ba31955b88288ed142baa33e
#
_cell.length_a   1.000
_cell.length_b   1.000
_cell.length_c   1.000
_cell.angle_alpha   90.00
_cell.angle_beta   90.00
_cell.angle_gamma   90.00
#
_symmetry.space_group_name_H-M   'P 1'
#
loop_
_entity.id
_entity.type
_entity.pdbx_description
1 polymer ?
#
loop_
_entity_poly.entity_id
_entity_poly.type
_entity_poly.pdbx_seq_one_letter_code
_entity_poly.pdbx_strand_id
1 'polypeptide(L)'
;KSKIQNVRTRLFLDICRTCYLEYQKCLIQDNCTDFEDMINESAELIRKKKIAKERLGYKYIIVDEYQDISRQRYNLIKELSSLCDAKIVAVGDDWQSIYAFSGSILPLFTHFCEEFGYGQELKITRTYRSAQELINIAGSFVQRNSEQIQKSLISNKSIENPVIIQTYCDKKDKKKDDTPKGGIYYYLGEAVNS
;
A
#
# COMPACT_ATOMS: atom_id res chain seq x y z
N LYS A 1 -12.42 22.30 -21.38
CA LYS A 1 -11.98 20.95 -20.91
C LYS A 1 -12.71 20.50 -19.64
N SER A 2 -13.02 21.38 -18.66
CA SER A 2 -13.62 20.99 -17.37
C SER A 2 -15.06 20.44 -17.46
N LYS A 3 -15.93 21.00 -18.32
CA LYS A 3 -17.34 20.54 -18.44
C LYS A 3 -17.50 19.12 -19.00
N ILE A 4 -16.71 18.78 -20.01
CA ILE A 4 -16.75 17.44 -20.65
C ILE A 4 -16.16 16.39 -19.68
N GLN A 5 -15.13 16.74 -18.93
CA GLN A 5 -14.53 15.86 -17.93
C GLN A 5 -15.51 15.55 -16.80
N ASN A 6 -16.26 16.57 -16.34
CA ASN A 6 -17.30 16.39 -15.33
C ASN A 6 -18.45 15.49 -15.80
N VAL A 7 -18.86 15.57 -17.07
CA VAL A 7 -19.93 14.71 -17.63
C VAL A 7 -19.43 13.25 -17.71
N ARG A 8 -18.23 13.00 -18.21
CA ARG A 8 -17.66 11.64 -18.27
C ARG A 8 -17.50 11.02 -16.87
N THR A 9 -16.99 11.79 -15.92
CA THR A 9 -16.85 11.33 -14.53
C THR A 9 -18.19 10.99 -13.92
N ARG A 10 -19.20 11.83 -14.15
CA ARG A 10 -20.56 11.59 -13.66
C ARG A 10 -21.18 10.32 -14.24
N LEU A 11 -21.11 10.14 -15.57
CA LEU A 11 -21.61 8.93 -16.23
C LEU A 11 -20.87 7.68 -15.72
N PHE A 12 -19.56 7.75 -15.55
CA PHE A 12 -18.79 6.66 -14.99
C PHE A 12 -19.24 6.30 -13.57
N LEU A 13 -19.42 7.31 -12.71
CA LEU A 13 -19.90 7.09 -11.34
C LEU A 13 -21.32 6.53 -11.29
N ASP A 14 -22.21 6.95 -12.19
CA ASP A 14 -23.58 6.43 -12.29
C ASP A 14 -23.57 4.93 -12.69
N ILE A 15 -22.71 4.56 -13.64
CA ILE A 15 -22.52 3.15 -14.03
C ILE A 15 -21.95 2.33 -12.85
N CYS A 16 -20.88 2.80 -12.23
CA CYS A 16 -20.28 2.15 -11.07
C CYS A 16 -21.29 1.96 -9.94
N ARG A 17 -22.10 2.99 -9.65
CA ARG A 17 -23.13 2.91 -8.64
C ARG A 17 -24.17 1.84 -8.95
N THR A 18 -24.62 1.76 -10.19
CA THR A 18 -25.60 0.77 -10.62
C THR A 18 -25.06 -0.64 -10.46
N CYS A 19 -23.83 -0.89 -10.96
CA CYS A 19 -23.16 -2.18 -10.81
C CYS A 19 -22.96 -2.55 -9.33
N TYR A 20 -22.54 -1.59 -8.51
CA TYR A 20 -22.34 -1.82 -7.08
C TYR A 20 -23.64 -2.19 -6.37
N LEU A 21 -24.75 -1.50 -6.65
CA LEU A 21 -26.03 -1.81 -6.04
C LEU A 21 -26.55 -3.20 -6.43
N GLU A 22 -26.36 -3.64 -7.68
CA GLU A 22 -26.71 -5.00 -8.11
C GLU A 22 -25.77 -6.04 -7.49
N TYR A 23 -24.47 -5.75 -7.39
CA TYR A 23 -23.52 -6.61 -6.67
C TYR A 23 -23.92 -6.83 -5.22
N GLN A 24 -24.25 -5.76 -4.49
CA GLN A 24 -24.70 -5.85 -3.11
C GLN A 24 -26.01 -6.67 -2.97
N LYS A 25 -26.95 -6.53 -3.91
CA LYS A 25 -28.16 -7.37 -3.91
C LYS A 25 -27.83 -8.85 -4.08
N CYS A 26 -26.91 -9.19 -4.98
CA CYS A 26 -26.47 -10.57 -5.16
C CYS A 26 -25.85 -11.13 -3.88
N LEU A 27 -24.95 -10.37 -3.22
CA LEU A 27 -24.35 -10.80 -1.95
C LEU A 27 -25.43 -11.10 -0.88
N ILE A 28 -26.42 -10.23 -0.76
CA ILE A 28 -27.52 -10.42 0.20
C ILE A 28 -28.36 -11.65 -0.17
N GLN A 29 -28.69 -11.85 -1.44
CA GLN A 29 -29.48 -12.98 -1.92
C GLN A 29 -28.77 -14.32 -1.68
N ASP A 30 -27.45 -14.34 -1.89
CA ASP A 30 -26.62 -15.53 -1.75
C ASP A 30 -26.14 -15.73 -0.30
N ASN A 31 -26.53 -14.83 0.64
CA ASN A 31 -26.06 -14.80 2.01
C ASN A 31 -24.52 -14.82 2.10
N CYS A 32 -23.89 -14.04 1.24
CA CYS A 32 -22.44 -13.88 1.13
C CYS A 32 -22.02 -12.48 1.60
N THR A 33 -20.73 -12.36 1.96
CA THR A 33 -20.09 -11.11 2.40
C THR A 33 -18.73 -11.01 1.72
N ASP A 34 -18.36 -9.87 1.19
CA ASP A 34 -17.01 -9.65 0.67
C ASP A 34 -16.04 -9.18 1.75
N PHE A 35 -14.75 -9.08 1.40
CA PHE A 35 -13.70 -8.71 2.36
C PHE A 35 -13.87 -7.29 2.91
N GLU A 36 -14.36 -6.36 2.11
CA GLU A 36 -14.58 -4.97 2.55
C GLU A 36 -15.78 -4.89 3.49
N ASP A 37 -16.85 -5.63 3.19
CA ASP A 37 -18.03 -5.73 4.05
C ASP A 37 -17.66 -6.39 5.40
N MET A 38 -16.85 -7.46 5.40
CA MET A 38 -16.38 -8.09 6.63
C MET A 38 -15.69 -7.09 7.57
N ILE A 39 -14.84 -6.22 7.01
CA ILE A 39 -14.12 -5.21 7.79
C ILE A 39 -15.08 -4.13 8.30
N ASN A 40 -15.94 -3.62 7.42
CA ASN A 40 -16.88 -2.55 7.74
C ASN A 40 -17.94 -3.01 8.76
N GLU A 41 -18.53 -4.17 8.55
CA GLU A 41 -19.52 -4.75 9.47
C GLU A 41 -18.91 -5.07 10.84
N SER A 42 -17.69 -5.58 10.89
CA SER A 42 -16.98 -5.82 12.14
C SER A 42 -16.80 -4.53 12.94
N ALA A 43 -16.35 -3.45 12.30
CA ALA A 43 -16.21 -2.14 12.93
C ALA A 43 -17.56 -1.61 13.43
N GLU A 44 -18.62 -1.80 12.63
CA GLU A 44 -19.97 -1.35 12.99
C GLU A 44 -20.59 -2.13 14.15
N LEU A 45 -20.36 -3.45 14.22
CA LEU A 45 -20.80 -4.29 15.35
C LEU A 45 -20.15 -3.85 16.67
N ILE A 46 -18.87 -3.50 16.63
CA ILE A 46 -18.14 -2.96 17.78
C ILE A 46 -18.73 -1.61 18.18
N ARG A 47 -18.89 -0.70 17.24
CA ARG A 47 -19.42 0.65 17.48
C ARG A 47 -20.82 0.60 18.08
N LYS A 48 -21.68 -0.31 17.61
CA LYS A 48 -23.03 -0.54 18.14
C LYS A 48 -23.05 -1.30 19.47
N LYS A 49 -21.88 -1.58 20.07
CA LYS A 49 -21.73 -2.32 21.33
C LYS A 49 -22.41 -3.71 21.31
N LYS A 50 -22.44 -4.34 20.14
CA LYS A 50 -23.00 -5.69 19.99
C LYS A 50 -22.00 -6.79 20.38
N ILE A 51 -20.73 -6.43 20.59
CA ILE A 51 -19.66 -7.33 21.01
C ILE A 51 -19.22 -6.92 22.41
N ALA A 52 -19.25 -7.88 23.33
CA ALA A 52 -18.78 -7.66 24.69
C ALA A 52 -17.24 -7.67 24.74
N LYS A 53 -16.64 -6.76 25.51
CA LYS A 53 -15.18 -6.62 25.71
C LYS A 53 -14.54 -7.95 26.13
N GLU A 54 -15.21 -8.70 26.98
CA GLU A 54 -14.75 -9.97 27.55
C GLU A 54 -14.51 -11.06 26.50
N ARG A 55 -15.15 -10.92 25.32
CA ARG A 55 -14.99 -11.86 24.21
C ARG A 55 -13.68 -11.70 23.46
N LEU A 56 -13.09 -10.51 23.45
CA LEU A 56 -11.90 -10.21 22.65
C LEU A 56 -10.64 -10.09 23.52
N GLY A 57 -10.67 -9.35 24.62
CA GLY A 57 -9.61 -9.29 25.63
C GLY A 57 -8.20 -8.92 25.15
N TYR A 58 -8.07 -8.29 24.00
CA TYR A 58 -6.76 -7.93 23.44
C TYR A 58 -6.09 -6.84 24.30
N LYS A 59 -4.81 -7.04 24.62
CA LYS A 59 -3.97 -6.03 25.27
C LYS A 59 -3.13 -5.25 24.28
N TYR A 60 -2.81 -5.85 23.16
CA TYR A 60 -2.04 -5.26 22.07
C TYR A 60 -2.68 -5.61 20.74
N ILE A 61 -2.67 -4.66 19.83
CA ILE A 61 -2.99 -4.81 18.42
C ILE A 61 -1.74 -4.46 17.64
N ILE A 62 -1.15 -5.45 16.98
CA ILE A 62 0.08 -5.27 16.21
C ILE A 62 -0.31 -5.30 14.74
N VAL A 63 0.05 -4.25 14.01
CA VAL A 63 -0.24 -4.11 12.58
C VAL A 63 1.05 -3.97 11.83
N ASP A 64 1.31 -4.91 10.94
CA ASP A 64 2.44 -4.90 10.02
C ASP A 64 2.05 -4.23 8.70
N GLU A 65 3.05 -3.75 7.94
CA GLU A 65 2.87 -3.03 6.66
C GLU A 65 1.83 -1.89 6.77
N TYR A 66 1.88 -1.15 7.87
CA TYR A 66 0.87 -0.13 8.18
C TYR A 66 0.81 1.02 7.17
N GLN A 67 1.85 1.24 6.35
CA GLN A 67 1.84 2.21 5.26
C GLN A 67 0.78 1.89 4.19
N ASP A 68 0.29 0.64 4.14
CA ASP A 68 -0.75 0.20 3.21
C ASP A 68 -2.15 0.19 3.83
N ILE A 69 -2.32 0.89 4.96
CA ILE A 69 -3.59 0.94 5.67
C ILE A 69 -4.67 1.69 4.86
N SER A 70 -5.83 1.08 4.72
CA SER A 70 -7.04 1.73 4.19
C SER A 70 -7.87 2.36 5.31
N ARG A 71 -8.79 3.26 4.96
CA ARG A 71 -9.69 3.90 5.95
C ARG A 71 -10.54 2.87 6.69
N GLN A 72 -11.00 1.83 6.02
CA GLN A 72 -11.80 0.78 6.62
C GLN A 72 -11.04 0.01 7.68
N ARG A 73 -9.81 -0.43 7.36
CA ARG A 73 -8.93 -1.14 8.29
C ARG A 73 -8.55 -0.27 9.48
N TYR A 74 -8.22 1.00 9.23
CA TYR A 74 -7.97 1.97 10.29
C TYR A 74 -9.15 2.09 11.24
N ASN A 75 -10.38 2.23 10.72
CA ASN A 75 -11.58 2.32 11.53
C ASN A 75 -11.77 1.08 12.41
N LEU A 76 -11.60 -0.12 11.84
CA LEU A 76 -11.70 -1.36 12.60
C LEU A 76 -10.66 -1.42 13.73
N ILE A 77 -9.41 -1.07 13.45
CA ILE A 77 -8.33 -1.05 14.47
C ILE A 77 -8.67 -0.08 15.59
N LYS A 78 -9.16 1.10 15.25
CA LYS A 78 -9.53 2.15 16.21
C LYS A 78 -10.69 1.70 17.12
N GLU A 79 -11.73 1.09 16.56
CA GLU A 79 -12.86 0.57 17.31
C GLU A 79 -12.43 -0.61 18.23
N LEU A 80 -11.59 -1.52 17.72
CA LEU A 80 -11.03 -2.63 18.51
C LEU A 80 -10.17 -2.13 19.67
N SER A 81 -9.27 -1.17 19.41
CA SER A 81 -8.43 -0.58 20.44
C SER A 81 -9.27 0.07 21.54
N SER A 82 -10.30 0.82 21.15
CA SER A 82 -11.21 1.48 22.07
C SER A 82 -12.02 0.47 22.89
N LEU A 83 -12.54 -0.59 22.26
CA LEU A 83 -13.32 -1.63 22.95
C LEU A 83 -12.49 -2.37 23.99
N CYS A 84 -11.26 -2.77 23.62
CA CYS A 84 -10.39 -3.61 24.44
C CYS A 84 -9.51 -2.82 25.41
N ASP A 85 -9.41 -1.49 25.24
CA ASP A 85 -8.38 -0.66 25.88
C ASP A 85 -6.98 -1.18 25.51
N ALA A 86 -6.81 -1.56 24.23
CA ALA A 86 -5.60 -2.18 23.72
C ALA A 86 -4.61 -1.15 23.19
N LYS A 87 -3.33 -1.38 23.44
CA LYS A 87 -2.25 -0.58 22.84
C LYS A 87 -2.02 -1.01 21.41
N ILE A 88 -1.79 -0.03 20.52
CA ILE A 88 -1.51 -0.28 19.11
C ILE A 88 -0.01 -0.19 18.88
N VAL A 89 0.53 -1.16 18.13
CA VAL A 89 1.90 -1.17 17.62
C VAL A 89 1.79 -1.26 16.11
N ALA A 90 2.15 -0.20 15.41
CA ALA A 90 2.18 -0.13 13.96
C ALA A 90 3.61 -0.20 13.46
N VAL A 91 3.88 -1.12 12.54
CA VAL A 91 5.18 -1.28 11.88
C VAL A 91 4.98 -1.06 10.40
N GLY A 92 5.88 -0.33 9.76
CA GLY A 92 5.78 -0.05 8.33
C GLY A 92 6.95 0.77 7.80
N ASP A 93 6.97 0.95 6.50
CA ASP A 93 7.96 1.74 5.78
C ASP A 93 7.27 2.60 4.72
N ASP A 94 7.16 3.90 5.00
CA ASP A 94 6.50 4.85 4.11
C ASP A 94 7.14 4.92 2.71
N TRP A 95 8.44 4.60 2.57
CA TRP A 95 9.11 4.52 1.28
C TRP A 95 8.59 3.36 0.41
N GLN A 96 7.91 2.38 1.01
CA GLN A 96 7.29 1.24 0.33
C GLN A 96 5.78 1.46 0.05
N SER A 97 5.23 2.62 0.38
CA SER A 97 3.82 2.92 0.13
C SER A 97 3.56 3.15 -1.36
N ILE A 98 3.21 2.09 -2.07
CA ILE A 98 2.92 2.11 -3.52
C ILE A 98 1.47 1.73 -3.84
N TYR A 99 0.64 1.46 -2.84
CA TYR A 99 -0.73 0.96 -2.99
C TYR A 99 -1.81 2.04 -2.85
N ALA A 100 -1.50 3.31 -3.15
CA ALA A 100 -2.51 4.38 -3.14
C ALA A 100 -3.69 4.09 -4.08
N PHE A 101 -3.45 3.40 -5.20
CA PHE A 101 -4.49 3.00 -6.16
C PHE A 101 -5.46 1.96 -5.59
N SER A 102 -5.09 1.19 -4.58
CA SER A 102 -5.94 0.23 -3.87
C SER A 102 -6.53 0.77 -2.56
N GLY A 103 -6.43 2.09 -2.34
CA GLY A 103 -7.08 2.77 -1.23
C GLY A 103 -6.22 2.92 0.03
N SER A 104 -4.91 2.69 -0.03
CA SER A 104 -4.02 3.03 1.07
C SER A 104 -3.93 4.55 1.26
N ILE A 105 -3.83 5.00 2.50
CA ILE A 105 -3.83 6.42 2.88
C ILE A 105 -2.57 6.70 3.70
N LEU A 106 -1.53 7.16 3.02
CA LEU A 106 -0.22 7.44 3.63
C LEU A 106 -0.28 8.37 4.86
N PRO A 107 -1.09 9.44 4.89
CA PRO A 107 -1.24 10.27 6.09
C PRO A 107 -1.64 9.52 7.35
N LEU A 108 -2.38 8.41 7.27
CA LEU A 108 -2.71 7.59 8.44
C LEU A 108 -1.48 6.92 9.07
N PHE A 109 -0.43 6.70 8.26
CA PHE A 109 0.86 6.21 8.74
C PHE A 109 1.75 7.35 9.24
N THR A 110 1.93 8.40 8.44
CA THR A 110 2.85 9.50 8.78
C THR A 110 2.37 10.36 9.94
N HIS A 111 1.07 10.40 10.22
CA HIS A 111 0.46 11.13 11.33
C HIS A 111 -0.13 10.20 12.40
N PHE A 112 0.44 9.00 12.54
CA PHE A 112 -0.06 7.97 13.47
C PHE A 112 -0.30 8.49 14.89
N CYS A 113 0.64 9.23 15.46
CA CYS A 113 0.52 9.76 16.81
C CYS A 113 -0.61 10.79 16.95
N GLU A 114 -0.87 11.57 15.91
CA GLU A 114 -1.97 12.55 15.89
C GLU A 114 -3.32 11.84 15.78
N GLU A 115 -3.42 10.82 14.93
CA GLU A 115 -4.64 10.05 14.69
C GLU A 115 -5.11 9.26 15.93
N PHE A 116 -4.19 8.75 16.73
CA PHE A 116 -4.50 8.03 17.96
C PHE A 116 -4.39 8.89 19.22
N GLY A 117 -3.92 10.14 19.11
CA GLY A 117 -3.80 11.09 20.22
C GLY A 117 -2.65 10.79 21.19
N TYR A 118 -1.86 9.75 20.92
CA TYR A 118 -0.67 9.38 21.68
C TYR A 118 0.23 8.48 20.82
N GLY A 119 1.49 8.41 21.15
CA GLY A 119 2.40 7.48 20.48
C GLY A 119 3.86 7.79 20.74
N GLN A 120 4.69 6.81 20.44
CA GLN A 120 6.13 6.93 20.38
C GLN A 120 6.60 6.41 19.03
N GLU A 121 7.26 7.26 18.28
CA GLU A 121 7.84 6.90 17.00
C GLU A 121 9.28 6.41 17.20
N LEU A 122 9.58 5.24 16.64
CA LEU A 122 10.92 4.66 16.62
C LEU A 122 11.33 4.43 15.17
N LYS A 123 12.51 4.93 14.78
CA LYS A 123 13.05 4.78 13.43
C LYS A 123 14.12 3.70 13.38
N ILE A 124 13.91 2.67 12.56
CA ILE A 124 14.93 1.67 12.25
C ILE A 124 15.75 2.21 11.07
N THR A 125 16.99 2.60 11.35
CA THR A 125 17.86 3.25 10.35
C THR A 125 18.89 2.32 9.73
N ARG A 126 19.07 1.11 10.28
CA ARG A 126 20.01 0.13 9.73
C ARG A 126 19.31 -0.95 8.93
N THR A 127 19.81 -1.21 7.74
CA THR A 127 19.34 -2.30 6.88
C THR A 127 20.48 -3.24 6.50
N TYR A 128 20.15 -4.52 6.31
CA TYR A 128 21.06 -5.57 5.90
C TYR A 128 20.70 -6.17 4.54
N ARG A 129 19.65 -5.65 3.91
CA ARG A 129 19.12 -6.15 2.63
C ARG A 129 19.90 -5.57 1.45
N SER A 130 19.90 -4.25 1.31
CA SER A 130 20.40 -3.53 0.14
C SER A 130 21.75 -2.89 0.38
N ALA A 131 22.54 -2.69 -0.69
CA ALA A 131 23.79 -1.95 -0.64
C ALA A 131 23.57 -0.45 -0.44
N GLN A 132 24.55 0.25 0.15
CA GLN A 132 24.43 1.66 0.50
C GLN A 132 24.19 2.54 -0.73
N GLU A 133 24.85 2.24 -1.85
CA GLU A 133 24.73 3.01 -3.10
C GLU A 133 23.30 2.94 -3.66
N LEU A 134 22.68 1.74 -3.61
CA LEU A 134 21.29 1.56 -4.03
C LEU A 134 20.32 2.30 -3.09
N ILE A 135 20.57 2.26 -1.78
CA ILE A 135 19.78 2.99 -0.79
C ILE A 135 19.83 4.50 -1.05
N ASN A 136 21.01 5.03 -1.34
CA ASN A 136 21.22 6.46 -1.60
C ASN A 136 20.44 6.90 -2.87
N ILE A 137 20.50 6.09 -3.93
CA ILE A 137 19.80 6.40 -5.19
C ILE A 137 18.28 6.34 -4.99
N ALA A 138 17.77 5.22 -4.44
CA ALA A 138 16.33 5.06 -4.18
C ALA A 138 15.81 6.10 -3.19
N GLY A 139 16.53 6.32 -2.09
CA GLY A 139 16.17 7.29 -1.07
C GLY A 139 16.13 8.72 -1.62
N SER A 140 17.09 9.11 -2.45
CA SER A 140 17.09 10.44 -3.08
C SER A 140 15.89 10.66 -4.01
N PHE A 141 15.37 9.60 -4.61
CA PHE A 141 14.16 9.65 -5.44
C PHE A 141 12.92 9.78 -4.58
N VAL A 142 12.75 8.90 -3.60
CA VAL A 142 11.54 8.83 -2.77
C VAL A 142 11.37 10.10 -1.93
N GLN A 143 12.45 10.62 -1.34
CA GLN A 143 12.43 11.82 -0.49
C GLN A 143 12.17 13.14 -1.25
N ARG A 144 11.98 13.09 -2.58
CA ARG A 144 11.46 14.26 -3.33
C ARG A 144 9.99 14.53 -3.00
N ASN A 145 9.26 13.53 -2.56
CA ASN A 145 7.91 13.72 -2.05
C ASN A 145 7.99 14.25 -0.61
N SER A 146 7.48 15.45 -0.37
CA SER A 146 7.48 16.12 0.94
C SER A 146 6.63 15.42 2.00
N GLU A 147 5.71 14.54 1.59
CA GLU A 147 4.88 13.77 2.51
C GLU A 147 5.59 12.52 3.07
N GLN A 148 6.74 12.16 2.52
CA GLN A 148 7.54 11.04 3.00
C GLN A 148 8.37 11.42 4.22
N ILE A 149 8.52 10.47 5.14
CA ILE A 149 9.34 10.65 6.33
C ILE A 149 10.81 10.74 5.93
N GLN A 150 11.45 11.85 6.28
CA GLN A 150 12.88 12.04 6.05
C GLN A 150 13.66 11.08 6.94
N LYS A 151 14.44 10.20 6.34
CA LYS A 151 15.28 9.22 7.04
C LYS A 151 16.56 8.92 6.27
N SER A 152 17.61 8.59 6.99
CA SER A 152 18.86 8.12 6.41
C SER A 152 19.07 6.67 6.80
N LEU A 153 19.09 5.79 5.82
CA LEU A 153 19.34 4.35 6.04
C LEU A 153 20.83 4.06 5.87
N ILE A 154 21.35 3.20 6.74
CA ILE A 154 22.76 2.78 6.75
C ILE A 154 22.83 1.30 6.46
N SER A 155 23.74 0.93 5.55
CA SER A 155 24.08 -0.45 5.22
C SER A 155 25.59 -0.68 5.28
N ASN A 156 25.97 -1.88 5.64
CA ASN A 156 27.40 -2.32 5.57
C ASN A 156 27.73 -2.99 4.22
N LYS A 157 26.73 -3.11 3.32
CA LYS A 157 26.93 -3.68 1.98
C LYS A 157 27.25 -2.56 1.00
N SER A 158 28.14 -2.84 0.06
CA SER A 158 28.50 -1.96 -1.06
C SER A 158 28.40 -2.71 -2.36
N ILE A 159 28.09 -2.02 -3.45
CA ILE A 159 28.03 -2.56 -4.81
C ILE A 159 28.63 -1.54 -5.79
N GLU A 160 29.49 -2.01 -6.68
CA GLU A 160 30.24 -1.15 -7.59
C GLU A 160 29.35 -0.49 -8.66
N ASN A 161 28.39 -1.24 -9.22
CA ASN A 161 27.47 -0.78 -10.25
C ASN A 161 25.99 -0.92 -9.79
N PRO A 162 25.49 0.02 -9.00
CA PRO A 162 24.15 -0.10 -8.37
C PRO A 162 23.01 0.01 -9.38
N VAL A 163 23.24 0.59 -10.56
CA VAL A 163 22.22 0.76 -11.61
C VAL A 163 22.81 0.43 -12.97
N ILE A 164 22.17 -0.48 -13.67
CA ILE A 164 22.49 -0.84 -15.05
C ILE A 164 21.33 -0.36 -15.92
N ILE A 165 21.61 0.46 -16.92
CA ILE A 165 20.62 0.94 -17.88
C ILE A 165 20.84 0.18 -19.19
N GLN A 166 19.85 -0.62 -19.57
CA GLN A 166 19.83 -1.30 -20.86
C GLN A 166 18.75 -0.69 -21.76
N THR A 167 19.13 -0.36 -22.97
CA THR A 167 18.20 0.14 -23.99
C THR A 167 17.94 -0.94 -25.02
N TYR A 168 16.69 -1.14 -25.38
CA TYR A 168 16.31 -2.06 -26.45
C TYR A 168 15.41 -1.33 -27.47
N CYS A 169 15.47 -1.78 -28.73
CA CYS A 169 14.62 -1.25 -29.78
C CYS A 169 13.43 -2.21 -29.99
N ASP A 170 12.22 -1.75 -29.72
CA ASP A 170 10.99 -2.55 -29.88
C ASP A 170 10.48 -2.56 -31.35
N LYS A 171 11.10 -1.79 -32.24
CA LYS A 171 10.76 -1.82 -33.65
C LYS A 171 11.27 -3.13 -34.25
N LYS A 172 10.36 -3.99 -34.69
CA LYS A 172 10.68 -5.13 -35.56
C LYS A 172 11.32 -4.55 -36.82
N ASP A 173 12.63 -4.51 -36.89
CA ASP A 173 13.33 -4.28 -38.14
C ASP A 173 13.00 -5.43 -39.08
N LYS A 174 12.32 -5.10 -40.18
CA LYS A 174 11.96 -6.03 -41.26
C LYS A 174 13.16 -6.50 -42.07
N LYS A 175 14.36 -6.50 -41.53
CA LYS A 175 15.57 -6.94 -42.21
C LYS A 175 16.28 -8.03 -41.45
N LYS A 176 16.14 -9.25 -42.01
CA LYS A 176 17.02 -10.41 -41.96
C LYS A 176 17.70 -10.84 -40.64
N ASP A 177 17.19 -11.92 -40.11
CA ASP A 177 17.83 -13.25 -39.85
C ASP A 177 19.05 -13.36 -38.93
N ASP A 178 19.43 -12.38 -38.10
CA ASP A 178 20.50 -12.61 -37.12
C ASP A 178 20.31 -11.83 -35.79
N THR A 179 19.09 -11.42 -35.48
CA THR A 179 18.83 -10.82 -34.16
C THR A 179 18.32 -11.85 -33.19
N PRO A 180 18.84 -11.88 -31.96
CA PRO A 180 18.29 -12.77 -30.92
C PRO A 180 16.79 -12.52 -30.82
N LYS A 181 16.01 -13.58 -30.75
CA LYS A 181 14.56 -13.54 -30.52
C LYS A 181 14.31 -13.01 -29.10
N GLY A 182 14.46 -11.71 -28.88
CA GLY A 182 14.41 -11.19 -27.56
C GLY A 182 13.57 -9.92 -27.48
N GLY A 183 12.38 -10.01 -26.90
CA GLY A 183 11.70 -8.88 -26.30
C GLY A 183 12.33 -8.53 -24.94
N ILE A 184 11.72 -7.60 -24.21
CA ILE A 184 12.15 -7.16 -22.86
C ILE A 184 12.52 -8.33 -21.91
N TYR A 185 11.85 -9.45 -22.03
CA TYR A 185 12.09 -10.66 -21.21
C TYR A 185 13.45 -11.33 -21.47
N TYR A 186 13.98 -11.25 -22.71
CA TYR A 186 15.32 -11.77 -23.02
C TYR A 186 16.40 -10.98 -22.28
N TYR A 187 16.34 -9.65 -22.35
CA TYR A 187 17.31 -8.79 -21.68
C TYR A 187 17.22 -8.84 -20.17
N LEU A 188 16.01 -9.01 -19.61
CA LEU A 188 15.84 -9.24 -18.18
C LEU A 188 16.43 -10.59 -17.74
N GLY A 189 16.32 -11.63 -18.58
CA GLY A 189 16.91 -12.95 -18.31
C GLY A 189 18.45 -12.92 -18.27
N GLU A 190 19.10 -12.18 -19.16
CA GLU A 190 20.56 -12.01 -19.13
C GLU A 190 21.03 -11.18 -17.93
N ALA A 191 20.30 -10.11 -17.58
CA ALA A 191 20.64 -9.26 -16.44
C ALA A 191 20.52 -9.98 -15.08
N VAL A 192 19.71 -11.04 -14.98
CA VAL A 192 19.56 -11.83 -13.75
C VAL A 192 20.64 -12.91 -13.63
N ASN A 193 21.23 -13.36 -14.76
CA ASN A 193 22.22 -14.43 -14.81
C ASN A 193 23.68 -13.91 -14.88
N SER A 194 23.89 -12.60 -14.95
CA SER A 194 25.19 -11.93 -14.90
C SER A 194 25.48 -11.40 -13.48
#